data_8c26d1f5b94d4633b90e3640e9bb722f
#
_entry.id   8c26d1f5b94d4633b90e3640e9bb722f
#
_cell.length_a   1.000
_cell.length_b   1.000
_cell.length_c   1.000
_cell.angle_alpha   90.00
_cell.angle_beta   90.00
_cell.angle_gamma   90.00
#
_symmetry.space_group_name_H-M   'P 1'
#
loop_
_entity.id
_entity.type
_entity.pdbx_description
1 polymer ?
#
loop_
_entity_poly.entity_id
_entity_poly.type
_entity_poly.pdbx_seq_one_letter_code
_entity_poly.pdbx_strand_id
1 'polypeptide(L)'
;MTTESNGTAAADATAGVDVIGMWVTADGHIRRELRPDGRYDEARGTRHSAYTGSYTVTGAHLDYVDDTGFTATGDIRDGVLHHEHLVLYRESAPAERS
;
A
#
# COMPACT_ATOMS: atom_id res chain seq x y z
N MET A 1 -19.45 -21.02 -2.78
CA MET A 1 -18.94 -20.73 -2.90
C MET A 1 -18.72 -20.30 -2.97
N THR A 2 -18.76 -20.34 -3.17
CA THR A 2 -18.08 -19.83 -3.27
C THR A 2 -17.72 -19.37 -3.34
N THR A 3 -17.88 -19.25 -3.54
CA THR A 3 -17.21 -18.72 -3.69
C THR A 3 -16.83 -18.28 -3.81
N GLU A 4 -16.89 -18.11 -3.98
CA GLU A 4 -16.20 -17.63 -4.13
C GLU A 4 -15.73 -17.24 -4.32
N SER A 5 -16.01 -17.11 -4.34
CA SER A 5 -15.21 -16.72 -4.53
C SER A 5 -14.82 -16.36 -4.77
N ASN A 6 -14.84 -16.10 -4.90
CA ASN A 6 -14.10 -15.65 -5.10
C ASN A 6 -13.61 -15.26 -5.31
N GLY A 7 -13.74 -15.21 -5.22
CA GLY A 7 -12.87 -14.68 -5.42
C GLY A 7 -12.59 -14.26 -5.41
N THR A 8 -12.57 -13.97 -5.49
CA THR A 8 -12.01 -13.54 -5.37
C THR A 8 -11.70 -13.21 -5.10
N ALA A 9 -11.79 -13.18 -4.99
CA ALA A 9 -11.17 -12.90 -4.61
C ALA A 9 -10.90 -12.75 -4.21
N ALA A 10 -10.97 -12.69 -4.22
CA ALA A 10 -10.38 -12.61 -3.77
C ALA A 10 -10.21 -12.43 -3.30
N ALA A 11 -10.25 -12.29 -3.40
CA ALA A 11 -9.83 -12.16 -2.96
C ALA A 11 -10.01 -12.04 -2.35
N ASP A 12 -10.06 -11.94 -2.33
CA ASP A 12 -10.06 -11.96 -1.81
C ASP A 12 -9.97 -11.99 -1.14
N ALA A 13 -9.94 -12.23 -1.14
CA ALA A 13 -9.71 -12.33 -0.49
C ALA A 13 -9.12 -12.34 0.16
N THR A 14 -8.63 -12.84 -0.37
CA THR A 14 -7.86 -12.69 0.41
C THR A 14 -7.90 -11.90 1.08
N ALA A 15 -8.38 -11.77 1.16
CA ALA A 15 -8.35 -10.83 1.55
C ALA A 15 -7.79 -10.25 2.49
N GLY A 16 -7.15 -9.75 2.43
CA GLY A 16 -6.43 -8.98 3.38
C GLY A 16 -7.06 -7.66 3.59
N VAL A 17 -6.37 -6.83 4.30
CA VAL A 17 -6.75 -5.46 4.50
C VAL A 17 -6.73 -4.73 3.18
N ASP A 18 -7.69 -3.87 2.95
CA ASP A 18 -7.69 -3.02 1.77
C ASP A 18 -6.60 -1.96 1.94
N VAL A 19 -5.59 -2.05 1.10
CA VAL A 19 -4.44 -1.15 1.19
C VAL A 19 -4.38 -0.16 0.03
N ILE A 20 -5.32 -0.23 -0.90
CA ILE A 20 -5.29 0.63 -2.08
C ILE A 20 -5.50 2.08 -1.68
N GLY A 21 -4.66 2.95 -2.18
CA GLY A 21 -4.74 4.37 -1.90
C GLY A 21 -3.39 5.00 -1.66
N MET A 22 -3.42 6.21 -1.15
CA MET A 22 -2.21 6.99 -0.88
C MET A 22 -1.85 6.91 0.59
N TRP A 23 -0.59 6.58 0.86
CA TRP A 23 -0.04 6.51 2.21
C TRP A 23 1.05 7.55 2.36
N VAL A 24 1.01 8.32 3.43
CA VAL A 24 1.84 9.52 3.58
C VAL A 24 2.47 9.55 4.96
N THR A 25 3.75 9.90 5.04
CA THR A 25 4.39 10.14 6.33
C THR A 25 3.81 11.41 6.97
N ALA A 26 3.93 11.51 8.28
CA ALA A 26 3.32 12.65 9.01
C ALA A 26 3.82 14.00 8.49
N ASP A 27 5.07 14.07 8.07
CA ASP A 27 5.62 15.31 7.52
C ASP A 27 5.31 15.50 6.03
N GLY A 28 4.62 14.55 5.42
CA GLY A 28 4.25 14.65 4.00
C GLY A 28 5.39 14.40 3.03
N HIS A 29 6.57 14.06 3.53
CA HIS A 29 7.75 13.92 2.66
C HIS A 29 7.67 12.70 1.75
N ILE A 30 7.16 11.58 2.26
CA ILE A 30 7.02 10.36 1.49
C ILE A 30 5.55 10.13 1.22
N ARG A 31 5.21 9.97 -0.04
CA ARG A 31 3.84 9.69 -0.48
C ARG A 31 3.89 8.44 -1.35
N ARG A 32 3.31 7.36 -0.86
CA ARG A 32 3.33 6.06 -1.55
C ARG A 32 1.92 5.70 -1.97
N GLU A 33 1.72 5.60 -3.26
CA GLU A 33 0.45 5.17 -3.81
C GLU A 33 0.49 3.67 -4.02
N LEU A 34 -0.45 2.94 -3.40
CA LEU A 34 -0.63 1.51 -3.63
C LEU A 34 -1.81 1.36 -4.59
N ARG A 35 -1.54 0.84 -5.77
CA ARG A 35 -2.52 0.78 -6.85
C ARG A 35 -3.22 -0.55 -6.91
N PRO A 36 -4.43 -0.60 -7.46
CA PRO A 36 -5.17 -1.87 -7.51
C PRO A 36 -4.54 -2.91 -8.43
N ASP A 37 -3.63 -2.51 -9.31
CA ASP A 37 -2.96 -3.44 -10.21
C ASP A 37 -1.74 -4.12 -9.57
N GLY A 38 -1.50 -3.91 -8.27
CA GLY A 38 -0.36 -4.50 -7.59
C GLY A 38 0.92 -3.70 -7.76
N ARG A 39 0.83 -2.51 -8.30
CA ARG A 39 1.99 -1.64 -8.47
C ARG A 39 1.97 -0.52 -7.44
N TYR A 40 3.14 -0.02 -7.08
CA TYR A 40 3.22 1.15 -6.22
C TYR A 40 4.11 2.22 -6.85
N ASP A 41 3.84 3.46 -6.47
CA ASP A 41 4.56 4.63 -6.96
C ASP A 41 4.80 5.53 -5.75
N GLU A 42 6.05 5.82 -5.47
CA GLU A 42 6.41 6.56 -4.27
C GLU A 42 7.13 7.85 -4.63
N ALA A 43 6.60 8.96 -4.14
CA ALA A 43 7.25 10.26 -4.27
C ALA A 43 8.00 10.58 -2.99
N ARG A 44 9.11 11.27 -3.11
CA ARG A 44 9.91 11.75 -1.99
C ARG A 44 10.15 13.23 -2.16
N GLY A 45 9.55 14.04 -1.29
CA GLY A 45 9.62 15.49 -1.40
C GLY A 45 9.03 15.96 -2.71
N THR A 46 9.81 16.66 -3.51
CA THR A 46 9.38 17.13 -4.82
C THR A 46 9.69 16.14 -5.94
N ARG A 47 10.28 14.99 -5.59
CA ARG A 47 10.70 14.02 -6.56
C ARG A 47 9.59 13.01 -6.77
N HIS A 48 8.88 13.13 -7.89
CA HIS A 48 7.81 12.20 -8.24
C HIS A 48 8.41 10.89 -8.70
N SER A 49 7.70 9.80 -8.41
CA SER A 49 8.11 8.45 -8.81
C SER A 49 9.56 8.16 -8.47
N ALA A 50 9.96 8.57 -7.26
CA ALA A 50 11.31 8.28 -6.78
C ALA A 50 11.57 6.78 -6.72
N TYR A 51 10.53 6.01 -6.38
CA TYR A 51 10.59 4.55 -6.39
C TYR A 51 9.30 4.00 -6.97
N THR A 52 9.41 3.00 -7.80
CA THR A 52 8.27 2.28 -8.33
C THR A 52 8.54 0.79 -8.24
N GLY A 53 7.51 -0.01 -8.17
CA GLY A 53 7.64 -1.45 -8.08
C GLY A 53 6.31 -2.14 -7.93
N SER A 54 6.37 -3.36 -7.40
CA SER A 54 5.19 -4.20 -7.18
C SER A 54 5.05 -4.51 -5.70
N TYR A 55 3.83 -4.79 -5.26
CA TYR A 55 3.60 -5.21 -3.89
C TYR A 55 2.58 -6.35 -3.87
N THR A 56 2.65 -7.16 -2.82
CA THR A 56 1.63 -8.16 -2.54
C THR A 56 1.18 -8.01 -1.10
N VAL A 57 -0.05 -8.41 -0.83
CA VAL A 57 -0.64 -8.29 0.51
C VAL A 57 -1.02 -9.68 0.98
N THR A 58 -0.61 -10.01 2.20
CA THR A 58 -1.01 -11.26 2.83
C THR A 58 -1.52 -10.88 4.21
N GLY A 59 -2.85 -10.89 4.40
CA GLY A 59 -3.45 -10.37 5.61
C GLY A 59 -3.15 -8.89 5.76
N ALA A 60 -2.41 -8.53 6.78
CA ALA A 60 -1.99 -7.15 7.01
C ALA A 60 -0.51 -6.94 6.70
N HIS A 61 0.14 -7.93 6.08
CA HIS A 61 1.55 -7.87 5.75
C HIS A 61 1.73 -7.56 4.27
N LEU A 62 2.66 -6.66 3.96
CA LEU A 62 2.97 -6.30 2.58
C LEU A 62 4.40 -6.68 2.25
N ASP A 63 4.60 -7.20 1.04
CA ASP A 63 5.93 -7.45 0.49
C ASP A 63 6.09 -6.56 -0.74
N TYR A 64 7.19 -5.85 -0.82
CA TYR A 64 7.49 -4.94 -1.92
C TYR A 64 8.71 -5.43 -2.67
N VAL A 65 8.67 -5.26 -4.00
CA VAL A 65 9.85 -5.48 -4.83
C VAL A 65 9.91 -4.27 -5.76
N ASP A 66 10.96 -3.47 -5.67
CA ASP A 66 11.06 -2.32 -6.57
C ASP A 66 11.58 -2.76 -7.94
N ASP A 67 11.49 -1.88 -8.90
CA ASP A 67 11.82 -2.22 -10.29
C ASP A 67 13.31 -2.49 -10.50
N THR A 68 14.14 -2.17 -9.49
CA THR A 68 15.57 -2.51 -9.53
C THR A 68 15.88 -3.81 -8.81
N GLY A 69 14.87 -4.45 -8.20
CA GLY A 69 15.02 -5.74 -7.55
C GLY A 69 15.20 -5.72 -6.05
N PHE A 70 15.25 -4.56 -5.43
CA PHE A 70 15.32 -4.49 -3.97
C PHE A 70 13.97 -4.85 -3.35
N THR A 71 14.02 -5.57 -2.23
CA THR A 71 12.81 -5.99 -1.53
C THR A 71 12.70 -5.26 -0.20
N ALA A 72 11.46 -5.13 0.25
CA ALA A 72 11.17 -4.54 1.56
C ALA A 72 9.84 -5.10 2.03
N THR A 73 9.53 -4.90 3.30
CA THR A 73 8.26 -5.37 3.87
C THR A 73 7.61 -4.27 4.68
N GLY A 74 6.31 -4.41 4.88
CA GLY A 74 5.54 -3.51 5.73
C GLY A 74 4.40 -4.25 6.38
N ASP A 75 3.84 -3.67 7.42
CA ASP A 75 2.69 -4.23 8.13
C ASP A 75 1.70 -3.13 8.44
N ILE A 76 0.42 -3.43 8.29
CA ILE A 76 -0.64 -2.52 8.68
C ILE A 76 -1.07 -2.89 10.09
N ARG A 77 -1.00 -1.92 11.01
CA ARG A 77 -1.46 -2.10 12.39
C ARG A 77 -2.30 -0.89 12.76
N ASP A 78 -3.52 -1.15 13.17
CA ASP A 78 -4.47 -0.09 13.56
C ASP A 78 -4.65 0.95 12.45
N GLY A 79 -4.66 0.49 11.18
CA GLY A 79 -4.86 1.38 10.04
C GLY A 79 -3.63 2.17 9.64
N VAL A 80 -2.48 1.89 10.23
CA VAL A 80 -1.23 2.62 9.97
C VAL A 80 -0.22 1.66 9.34
N LEU A 81 0.43 2.09 8.29
CA LEU A 81 1.43 1.28 7.59
C LEU A 81 2.79 1.50 8.22
N HIS A 82 3.36 0.42 8.74
CA HIS A 82 4.71 0.44 9.31
C HIS A 82 5.64 -0.24 8.32
N HIS A 83 6.59 0.52 7.78
CA HIS A 83 7.52 0.04 6.79
C HIS A 83 8.93 0.32 7.32
N GLU A 84 9.57 -0.70 7.90
CA GLU A 84 10.85 -0.55 8.56
C GLU A 84 10.72 0.54 9.64
N HIS A 85 11.52 1.61 9.58
CA HIS A 85 11.41 2.69 10.54
C HIS A 85 10.42 3.79 10.10
N LEU A 86 9.81 3.64 8.94
CA LEU A 86 8.86 4.62 8.44
C LEU A 86 7.45 4.31 8.92
N VAL A 87 6.69 5.35 9.19
CA VAL A 87 5.28 5.22 9.57
C VAL A 87 4.48 6.07 8.58
N LEU A 88 3.57 5.42 7.86
CA LEU A 88 2.76 6.09 6.87
C LEU A 88 1.29 5.96 7.23
N TYR A 89 0.58 7.06 7.05
CA TYR A 89 -0.84 7.14 7.36
C TYR A 89 -1.62 7.20 6.06
N ARG A 90 -2.79 6.56 6.05
CA ARG A 90 -3.64 6.64 4.88
C ARG A 90 -4.09 8.08 4.70
N GLU A 91 -3.88 8.62 3.51
CA GLU A 91 -4.37 9.94 3.20
C GLU A 91 -5.88 9.82 3.02
N SER A 92 -6.60 10.45 3.92
CA SER A 92 -8.02 10.37 3.82
C SER A 92 -8.47 11.30 2.76
N ALA A 93 -9.40 10.83 2.07
CA ALA A 93 -9.96 11.63 1.11
C ALA A 93 -10.71 12.68 1.74
N PRO A 94 -10.29 13.76 1.53
CA PRO A 94 -11.00 14.81 2.10
C PRO A 94 -12.30 14.72 1.53
N ALA A 95 -12.20 14.14 0.94
CA ALA A 95 -13.09 13.96 0.60
C ALA A 95 -14.00 13.34 1.14
N GLU A 96 -13.79 12.99 1.58
CA GLU A 96 -14.58 12.50 2.02
C GLU A 96 -15.21 13.29 2.62
N ARG A 97 -15.13 14.06 2.61
CA ARG A 97 -15.60 14.88 3.07
C ARG A 97 -16.22 15.54 2.61
N SER A 98 -16.21 15.60 2.35
CA SER A 98 -16.73 16.07 1.84
C SER A 98 -17.30 16.33 1.71
#